data_ad840dd0bba3560df639189bd2583eba
#
_entry.id   ad840dd0bba3560df639189bd2583eba
#
_cell.length_a   1.000
_cell.length_b   1.000
_cell.length_c   1.000
_cell.angle_alpha   90.00
_cell.angle_beta   90.00
_cell.angle_gamma   90.00
#
_symmetry.space_group_name_H-M   'P 1'
#
loop_
_entity.id
_entity.type
_entity.pdbx_description
1 polymer ?
#
loop_
_entity_poly.entity_id
_entity_poly.type
_entity_poly.pdbx_seq_one_letter_code
_entity_poly.pdbx_strand_id
1 'polypeptide(L)'
;MGIKNVATLDKVSVDITVVLGTTSMPIHQALRLGRGAIIELDSAEDDAVHILANNMPVAKGTVVVSGNRIAVEVGEIMPRQPDMR
;
A
#
# COMPACT_ATOMS: atom_id res chain seq x y z
N MET A 1 -13.21 -29.52 8.05
CA MET A 1 -13.43 -28.27 8.28
C MET A 1 -12.43 -27.27 7.77
N GLY A 2 -11.76 -26.57 8.57
CA GLY A 2 -10.93 -25.49 8.08
C GLY A 2 -9.76 -25.91 7.23
N ILE A 3 -9.32 -27.12 7.37
CA ILE A 3 -8.11 -27.54 6.66
C ILE A 3 -8.29 -27.48 5.15
N LYS A 4 -9.44 -27.93 4.69
CA LYS A 4 -9.68 -27.88 3.26
C LYS A 4 -9.75 -26.45 2.75
N ASN A 5 -10.36 -25.59 3.55
CA ASN A 5 -10.48 -24.22 3.16
C ASN A 5 -9.12 -23.54 3.13
N VAL A 6 -8.25 -23.92 4.05
CA VAL A 6 -6.89 -23.38 4.06
C VAL A 6 -6.16 -23.75 2.78
N ALA A 7 -6.28 -25.00 2.36
CA ALA A 7 -5.62 -25.42 1.13
C ALA A 7 -6.15 -24.67 -0.07
N THR A 8 -7.44 -24.44 -0.10
CA THR A 8 -8.04 -23.67 -1.19
C THR A 8 -7.59 -22.22 -1.14
N LEU A 9 -7.53 -21.66 0.05
CA LEU A 9 -7.12 -20.25 0.20
C LEU A 9 -5.67 -20.03 -0.18
N ASP A 10 -4.83 -21.05 -0.04
CA ASP A 10 -3.44 -20.92 -0.43
C ASP A 10 -3.27 -20.61 -1.90
N LYS A 11 -4.28 -20.92 -2.70
CA LYS A 11 -4.21 -20.66 -4.13
C LYS A 11 -4.81 -19.32 -4.52
N VAL A 12 -5.35 -18.62 -3.56
CA VAL A 12 -5.95 -17.32 -3.81
C VAL A 12 -4.96 -16.24 -3.40
N SER A 13 -4.73 -15.32 -4.29
CA SER A 13 -3.80 -14.22 -4.06
C SER A 13 -4.54 -12.95 -3.75
N VAL A 14 -3.91 -12.11 -2.94
CA VAL A 14 -4.42 -10.80 -2.61
C VAL A 14 -3.40 -9.77 -3.09
N ASP A 15 -3.89 -8.75 -3.77
CA ASP A 15 -3.00 -7.68 -4.23
C ASP A 15 -2.74 -6.73 -3.07
N ILE A 16 -1.47 -6.63 -2.72
CA ILE A 16 -1.04 -5.72 -1.67
C ILE A 16 -0.44 -4.49 -2.33
N THR A 17 -0.94 -3.33 -1.96
CA THR A 17 -0.45 -2.06 -2.46
C THR A 17 0.06 -1.24 -1.30
N VAL A 18 1.24 -0.66 -1.47
CA VAL A 18 1.81 0.23 -0.47
C VAL A 18 1.80 1.64 -1.03
N VAL A 19 1.07 2.51 -0.36
CA VAL A 19 0.95 3.90 -0.80
C VAL A 19 1.95 4.73 -0.02
N LEU A 20 2.97 5.22 -0.72
CA LEU A 20 4.01 6.04 -0.10
C LEU A 20 3.51 7.45 0.14
N GLY A 21 2.64 7.93 -0.72
CA GLY A 21 2.11 9.29 -0.60
C GLY A 21 1.27 9.62 -1.80
N THR A 22 0.69 10.79 -1.79
CA THR A 22 -0.16 11.24 -2.89
C THR A 22 0.16 12.68 -3.22
N THR A 23 -0.29 13.11 -4.38
CA THR A 23 -0.18 14.50 -4.76
C THR A 23 -1.27 14.80 -5.77
N SER A 24 -1.51 16.09 -5.98
CA SER A 24 -2.47 16.54 -6.96
C SER A 24 -1.78 17.46 -7.94
N MET A 25 -2.17 17.37 -9.19
CA MET A 25 -1.63 18.29 -10.17
C MET A 25 -2.67 18.51 -11.28
N PRO A 26 -2.60 19.65 -11.96
CA PRO A 26 -3.50 19.88 -13.09
C PRO A 26 -3.30 18.83 -14.17
N ILE A 27 -4.38 18.52 -14.88
CA ILE A 27 -4.30 17.45 -15.87
C ILE A 27 -3.32 17.79 -16.99
N HIS A 28 -3.23 19.06 -17.38
CA HIS A 28 -2.31 19.42 -18.44
C HIS A 28 -0.86 19.24 -18.04
N GLN A 29 -0.58 19.35 -16.75
CA GLN A 29 0.76 19.11 -16.24
C GLN A 29 1.05 17.62 -16.20
N ALA A 30 0.06 16.82 -15.80
CA ALA A 30 0.22 15.38 -15.76
C ALA A 30 0.49 14.81 -17.15
N LEU A 31 -0.15 15.38 -18.15
CA LEU A 31 0.05 14.91 -19.53
C LEU A 31 1.42 15.24 -20.08
N ARG A 32 2.15 16.10 -19.41
CA ARG A 32 3.51 16.46 -19.85
C ARG A 32 4.60 15.68 -19.16
N LEU A 33 4.22 14.78 -18.27
CA LEU A 33 5.22 13.98 -17.58
C LEU A 33 5.95 13.10 -18.58
N GLY A 34 7.24 13.03 -18.42
CA GLY A 34 8.06 12.23 -19.29
C GLY A 34 9.14 11.56 -18.49
N ARG A 35 10.03 10.90 -19.22
CA ARG A 35 11.13 10.19 -18.57
C ARG A 35 11.99 11.17 -17.79
N GLY A 36 12.30 10.80 -16.55
CA GLY A 36 13.11 11.65 -15.69
C GLY A 36 12.34 12.69 -14.90
N ALA A 37 11.02 12.77 -15.09
CA ALA A 37 10.22 13.69 -14.31
C ALA A 37 10.23 13.28 -12.84
N ILE A 38 10.15 14.30 -11.98
CA ILE A 38 10.14 14.06 -10.54
C ILE A 38 8.80 14.51 -10.02
N ILE A 39 8.14 13.62 -9.30
CA ILE A 39 6.84 13.90 -8.70
C ILE A 39 7.03 13.90 -7.19
N GLU A 40 6.78 15.06 -6.57
CA GLU A 40 6.84 15.15 -5.12
C GLU A 40 5.52 14.71 -4.54
N LEU A 41 5.61 13.96 -3.45
CA LEU A 41 4.43 13.46 -2.76
C LEU A 41 4.19 14.26 -1.49
N ASP A 42 2.97 14.21 -1.04
CA ASP A 42 2.53 14.92 0.17
C ASP A 42 2.94 14.18 1.43
N SER A 43 4.14 13.64 1.45
CA SER A 43 4.59 12.83 2.59
C SER A 43 6.04 13.11 2.84
N ALA A 44 6.42 13.12 4.13
CA ALA A 44 7.82 13.15 4.50
C ALA A 44 8.35 11.72 4.57
N GLU A 45 9.67 11.59 4.56
CA GLU A 45 10.24 10.24 4.47
C GLU A 45 9.99 9.41 5.71
N ASP A 46 9.70 10.05 6.84
CA ASP A 46 9.42 9.33 8.08
C ASP A 46 7.94 9.16 8.35
N ASP A 47 7.10 9.55 7.40
CA ASP A 47 5.67 9.34 7.55
C ASP A 47 5.33 7.88 7.37
N ALA A 48 4.28 7.44 8.07
CA ALA A 48 3.79 6.08 7.89
C ALA A 48 3.21 5.92 6.49
N VAL A 49 3.41 4.75 5.91
CA VAL A 49 2.82 4.43 4.62
C VAL A 49 1.55 3.62 4.84
N HIS A 50 0.66 3.69 3.89
CA HIS A 50 -0.60 2.97 3.97
C HIS A 50 -0.50 1.68 3.18
N ILE A 51 -1.00 0.62 3.77
CA ILE A 51 -1.00 -0.70 3.15
C ILE A 51 -2.43 -1.07 2.82
N LEU A 52 -2.67 -1.40 1.57
CA LEU A 52 -3.99 -1.75 1.08
C LEU A 52 -4.00 -3.20 0.63
N ALA A 53 -5.09 -3.88 0.91
CA ALA A 53 -5.33 -5.21 0.37
C ALA A 53 -6.56 -5.11 -0.51
N ASN A 54 -6.38 -5.40 -1.80
CA ASN A 54 -7.45 -5.25 -2.79
C ASN A 54 -8.09 -3.86 -2.72
N ASN A 55 -7.24 -2.85 -2.61
CA ASN A 55 -7.64 -1.43 -2.56
C ASN A 55 -8.37 -1.02 -1.30
N MET A 56 -8.33 -1.86 -0.27
CA MET A 56 -8.94 -1.50 1.01
C MET A 56 -7.84 -1.34 2.05
N PRO A 57 -7.86 -0.23 2.79
CA PRO A 57 -6.81 0.00 3.78
C PRO A 57 -6.88 -1.05 4.89
N VAL A 58 -5.74 -1.65 5.20
CA VAL A 58 -5.68 -2.68 6.22
C VAL A 58 -4.61 -2.40 7.26
N ALA A 59 -3.63 -1.57 6.95
CA ALA A 59 -2.54 -1.35 7.89
C ALA A 59 -1.77 -0.09 7.54
N LYS A 60 -0.92 0.32 8.46
CA LYS A 60 0.08 1.35 8.23
C LYS A 60 1.42 0.78 8.60
N GLY A 61 2.46 1.30 8.00
CA GLY A 61 3.78 0.78 8.28
C GLY A 61 4.87 1.76 7.96
N THR A 62 6.08 1.28 8.04
CA THR A 62 7.27 2.05 7.78
C THR A 62 8.09 1.36 6.71
N VAL A 63 8.60 2.15 5.78
CA VAL A 63 9.46 1.60 4.73
C VAL A 63 10.82 1.26 5.31
N VAL A 64 11.29 0.07 5.01
CA VAL A 64 12.62 -0.36 5.41
C VAL A 64 13.37 -0.83 4.17
N VAL A 65 14.65 -0.56 4.16
CA VAL A 65 15.50 -0.99 3.07
C VAL A 65 16.39 -2.10 3.60
N SER A 66 16.34 -3.23 2.89
CA SER A 66 17.13 -4.39 3.26
C SER A 66 17.98 -4.78 2.06
N GLY A 67 19.27 -4.45 2.13
CA GLY A 67 20.14 -4.65 0.98
C GLY A 67 19.68 -3.80 -0.18
N ASN A 68 19.34 -4.42 -1.29
CA ASN A 68 18.82 -3.69 -2.45
C ASN A 68 17.31 -3.87 -2.59
N ARG A 69 16.64 -4.29 -1.54
CA ARG A 69 15.21 -4.50 -1.58
C ARG A 69 14.50 -3.53 -0.66
N ILE A 70 13.29 -3.20 -1.04
CA ILE A 70 12.44 -2.34 -0.24
C ILE A 70 11.36 -3.20 0.39
N ALA A 71 11.18 -3.03 1.68
CA ALA A 71 10.18 -3.76 2.43
C ALA A 71 9.38 -2.78 3.28
N VAL A 72 8.30 -3.26 3.86
CA VAL A 72 7.48 -2.45 4.74
C VAL A 72 7.26 -3.22 6.03
N GLU A 73 7.58 -2.57 7.13
CA GLU A 73 7.31 -3.14 8.43
C GLU A 73 5.96 -2.65 8.90
N VAL A 74 5.06 -3.59 9.19
CA VAL A 74 3.72 -3.25 9.62
C VAL A 74 3.79 -2.71 11.05
N GLY A 75 3.28 -1.51 11.24
CA GLY A 75 3.29 -0.91 12.56
C GLY A 75 1.94 -0.90 13.23
N GLU A 76 0.90 -0.81 12.44
CA GLU A 76 -0.44 -0.68 12.99
C GLU A 76 -1.43 -1.35 12.06
N ILE A 77 -2.24 -2.24 12.63
CA ILE A 77 -3.31 -2.89 11.88
C ILE A 77 -4.56 -2.07 12.03
N MET A 78 -5.22 -1.82 10.91
CA MET A 78 -6.45 -1.05 10.96
C MET A 78 -7.60 -1.97 11.34
N PRO A 79 -8.43 -1.54 12.28
CA PRO A 79 -9.53 -2.40 12.74
C PRO A 79 -10.58 -2.53 11.66
N ARG A 80 -11.23 -3.67 11.67
CA ARG A 80 -12.35 -3.88 10.79
C ARG A 80 -13.52 -3.05 11.21
N GLN A 81 -14.35 -2.73 10.24
CA GLN A 81 -15.59 -2.04 10.52
C GLN A 81 -16.56 -3.01 11.18
N PRO A 82 -16.96 -2.73 12.40
CA PRO A 82 -17.88 -3.67 13.06
C PRO A 82 -19.26 -3.67 12.47
N ASP A 83 -19.62 -2.66 11.76
CA ASP A 83 -20.95 -2.57 11.18
C ASP A 83 -21.00 -3.14 9.79
N MET A 84 -20.02 -3.92 9.44
CA MET A 84 -19.98 -4.52 8.13
C MET A 84 -21.01 -5.61 7.98
N ARG A 85 -22.07 -5.51 8.48
CA ARG A 85 -23.09 -6.53 8.33
C ARG A 85 -24.42 -5.88 8.10
#